data_7171a00bc149c5fc1512042d1181ecc8
#
_entry.id   7171a00bc149c5fc1512042d1181ecc8
#
_cell.length_a   1.000
_cell.length_b   1.000
_cell.length_c   1.000
_cell.angle_alpha   90.00
_cell.angle_beta   90.00
_cell.angle_gamma   90.00
#
_symmetry.space_group_name_H-M   'P 1'
#
loop_
_entity.id
_entity.type
_entity.pdbx_description
1 polymer ?
#
loop_
_entity_poly.entity_id
_entity_poly.type
_entity_poly.pdbx_seq_one_letter_code
_entity_poly.pdbx_strand_id
1 'polypeptide(L)'
;MDIHVVQPGDTLYRIAQQYGVPMSRLLLDNRPPDPNRLAVGQSLVVQYPRETLILRPEETLAQAAQRGGISLRQLLRNNPQLEGGENALSGQELVLSFQQEKEGTLSVGGYAYPEIDPALLRQTLPFLTTMAPFTYGITPQGGLVPLDDQALIDAAKSMRVRPILHLSTLTQEGTFSNELAHTVLTDGAVQNRLAASLLETIQQ
;
A
#
# COMPACT_ATOMS: atom_id res chain seq x y z
N MET A 1 -16.56 -12.99 3.54
CA MET A 1 -15.17 -13.46 3.65
C MET A 1 -15.11 -14.49 4.76
N ASP A 2 -14.60 -15.68 4.46
CA ASP A 2 -14.39 -16.71 5.47
C ASP A 2 -12.89 -16.98 5.61
N ILE A 3 -12.50 -17.53 6.76
CA ILE A 3 -11.14 -17.99 6.99
C ILE A 3 -11.20 -19.51 7.16
N HIS A 4 -10.52 -20.22 6.26
CA HIS A 4 -10.35 -21.66 6.35
C HIS A 4 -9.00 -21.99 6.96
N VAL A 5 -8.99 -22.81 8.02
CA VAL A 5 -7.75 -23.33 8.61
C VAL A 5 -7.51 -24.74 8.03
N VAL A 6 -6.42 -24.88 7.30
CA VAL A 6 -6.06 -26.11 6.58
C VAL A 6 -5.98 -27.31 7.54
N GLN A 7 -6.71 -28.36 7.21
CA GLN A 7 -6.75 -29.62 7.95
C GLN A 7 -5.92 -30.72 7.23
N PRO A 8 -5.55 -31.81 7.91
CA PRO A 8 -4.92 -32.94 7.26
C PRO A 8 -5.76 -33.48 6.09
N GLY A 9 -5.16 -33.59 4.91
CA GLY A 9 -5.83 -34.08 3.70
C GLY A 9 -6.53 -33.00 2.86
N ASP A 10 -6.47 -31.74 3.28
CA ASP A 10 -6.98 -30.62 2.48
C ASP A 10 -6.10 -30.36 1.25
N THR A 11 -6.79 -29.94 0.20
CA THR A 11 -6.18 -29.40 -1.03
C THR A 11 -6.91 -28.13 -1.43
N LEU A 12 -6.25 -27.24 -2.16
CA LEU A 12 -6.92 -26.01 -2.69
C LEU A 12 -8.19 -26.37 -3.46
N TYR A 13 -8.18 -27.45 -4.22
CA TYR A 13 -9.35 -27.91 -4.97
C TYR A 13 -10.53 -28.28 -4.05
N ARG A 14 -10.28 -29.07 -3.00
CA ARG A 14 -11.33 -29.47 -2.05
C ARG A 14 -11.89 -28.28 -1.29
N ILE A 15 -11.00 -27.39 -0.83
CA ILE A 15 -11.40 -26.16 -0.12
C ILE A 15 -12.23 -25.27 -1.05
N ALA A 16 -11.79 -25.04 -2.29
CA ALA A 16 -12.54 -24.28 -3.28
C ALA A 16 -13.94 -24.87 -3.53
N GLN A 17 -14.06 -26.19 -3.66
CA GLN A 17 -15.36 -26.87 -3.78
C GLN A 17 -16.23 -26.70 -2.54
N GLN A 18 -15.66 -26.83 -1.34
CA GLN A 18 -16.37 -26.69 -0.07
C GLN A 18 -17.04 -25.33 0.06
N TYR A 19 -16.34 -24.27 -0.35
CA TYR A 19 -16.81 -22.89 -0.26
C TYR A 19 -17.52 -22.38 -1.54
N GLY A 20 -17.59 -23.20 -2.59
CA GLY A 20 -18.23 -22.81 -3.84
C GLY A 20 -17.54 -21.65 -4.57
N VAL A 21 -16.23 -21.52 -4.43
CA VAL A 21 -15.42 -20.50 -5.10
C VAL A 21 -14.50 -21.14 -6.14
N PRO A 22 -14.14 -20.42 -7.23
CA PRO A 22 -13.13 -20.91 -8.17
C PRO A 22 -11.78 -21.13 -7.47
N MET A 23 -11.12 -22.27 -7.77
CA MET A 23 -9.78 -22.56 -7.23
C MET A 23 -8.77 -21.46 -7.60
N SER A 24 -8.88 -20.91 -8.82
CA SER A 24 -8.06 -19.78 -9.27
C SER A 24 -8.22 -18.56 -8.37
N ARG A 25 -9.44 -18.28 -7.88
CA ARG A 25 -9.69 -17.19 -6.96
C ARG A 25 -9.03 -17.45 -5.61
N LEU A 26 -9.22 -18.63 -5.04
CA LEU A 26 -8.59 -19.00 -3.77
C LEU A 26 -7.07 -18.91 -3.84
N LEU A 27 -6.48 -19.32 -4.97
CA LEU A 27 -5.04 -19.19 -5.24
C LEU A 27 -4.59 -17.72 -5.29
N LEU A 28 -5.33 -16.88 -6.02
CA LEU A 28 -5.00 -15.45 -6.17
C LEU A 28 -5.07 -14.68 -4.85
N ASP A 29 -6.06 -14.99 -4.01
CA ASP A 29 -6.26 -14.31 -2.73
C ASP A 29 -5.21 -14.68 -1.70
N ASN A 30 -4.65 -15.90 -1.76
CA ASN A 30 -3.77 -16.42 -0.71
C ASN A 30 -2.31 -16.59 -1.13
N ARG A 31 -2.02 -16.72 -2.41
CA ARG A 31 -0.67 -16.90 -2.99
C ARG A 31 0.21 -17.84 -2.15
N PRO A 32 -0.22 -19.08 -1.84
CA PRO A 32 0.57 -20.00 -1.06
C PRO A 32 1.90 -20.28 -1.77
N PRO A 33 3.03 -20.41 -1.04
CA PRO A 33 4.35 -20.67 -1.63
C PRO A 33 4.37 -21.91 -2.53
N ASP A 34 3.64 -22.96 -2.15
CA ASP A 34 3.40 -24.15 -2.97
C ASP A 34 1.89 -24.46 -3.00
N PRO A 35 1.22 -24.25 -4.15
CA PRO A 35 -0.21 -24.52 -4.29
C PRO A 35 -0.59 -25.98 -4.10
N ASN A 36 0.36 -26.91 -4.31
CA ASN A 36 0.14 -28.33 -4.20
C ASN A 36 0.41 -28.88 -2.79
N ARG A 37 0.99 -28.05 -1.90
CA ARG A 37 1.40 -28.46 -0.57
C ARG A 37 1.02 -27.41 0.48
N LEU A 38 -0.20 -27.50 0.97
CA LEU A 38 -0.69 -26.66 2.05
C LEU A 38 -0.15 -27.16 3.40
N ALA A 39 0.24 -26.23 4.28
CA ALA A 39 0.62 -26.57 5.64
C ALA A 39 -0.62 -26.71 6.53
N VAL A 40 -0.73 -27.80 7.29
CA VAL A 40 -1.80 -27.98 8.29
C VAL A 40 -1.71 -26.84 9.30
N GLY A 41 -2.84 -26.18 9.59
CA GLY A 41 -2.91 -24.98 10.43
C GLY A 41 -2.73 -23.68 9.68
N GLN A 42 -2.37 -23.69 8.38
CA GLN A 42 -2.32 -22.49 7.54
C GLN A 42 -3.73 -21.91 7.40
N SER A 43 -3.85 -20.59 7.57
CA SER A 43 -5.11 -19.88 7.33
C SER A 43 -5.19 -19.43 5.88
N LEU A 44 -6.31 -19.73 5.22
CA LEU A 44 -6.64 -19.27 3.88
C LEU A 44 -7.86 -18.35 3.93
N VAL A 45 -7.77 -17.22 3.25
CA VAL A 45 -8.88 -16.28 3.07
C VAL A 45 -9.74 -16.74 1.91
N VAL A 46 -11.05 -16.85 2.12
CA VAL A 46 -12.04 -17.18 1.09
C VAL A 46 -12.91 -15.96 0.84
N GLN A 47 -12.81 -15.39 -0.35
CA GLN A 47 -13.58 -14.24 -0.77
C GLN A 47 -14.63 -14.63 -1.82
N TYR A 48 -15.79 -13.96 -1.76
CA TYR A 48 -16.91 -14.20 -2.66
C TYR A 48 -17.13 -12.99 -3.56
N PRO A 49 -16.63 -12.99 -4.82
CA PRO A 49 -16.93 -11.93 -5.78
C PRO A 49 -18.46 -11.78 -5.97
N ARG A 50 -18.94 -10.54 -6.00
CA ARG A 50 -20.33 -10.21 -6.29
C ARG A 50 -20.47 -9.67 -7.72
N GLU A 51 -19.62 -8.72 -8.07
CA GLU A 51 -19.61 -8.09 -9.37
C GLU A 51 -18.21 -8.19 -9.97
N THR A 52 -18.15 -8.57 -11.22
CA THR A 52 -16.92 -8.66 -12.00
C THR A 52 -17.08 -7.99 -13.36
N LEU A 53 -15.98 -7.68 -14.01
CA LEU A 53 -15.94 -7.27 -15.40
C LEU A 53 -14.75 -7.91 -16.13
N ILE A 54 -14.87 -8.01 -17.44
CA ILE A 54 -13.76 -8.44 -18.31
C ILE A 54 -13.02 -7.18 -18.81
N LEU A 55 -11.69 -7.17 -18.66
CA LEU A 55 -10.84 -6.14 -19.23
C LEU A 55 -10.84 -6.23 -20.75
N ARG A 56 -11.22 -5.14 -21.42
CA ARG A 56 -11.30 -5.09 -22.90
C ARG A 56 -9.91 -4.91 -23.51
N PRO A 57 -9.72 -5.26 -24.79
CA PRO A 57 -8.53 -4.90 -25.53
C PRO A 57 -8.27 -3.37 -25.47
N GLU A 58 -7.03 -3.00 -25.28
CA GLU A 58 -6.57 -1.58 -25.19
C GLU A 58 -7.23 -0.73 -24.08
N GLU A 59 -8.07 -1.31 -23.25
CA GLU A 59 -8.68 -0.63 -22.11
C GLU A 59 -7.67 -0.54 -20.95
N THR A 60 -7.48 0.66 -20.41
CA THR A 60 -6.67 0.85 -19.20
C THR A 60 -7.45 0.44 -17.96
N LEU A 61 -6.76 0.07 -16.88
CA LEU A 61 -7.39 -0.23 -15.58
C LEU A 61 -8.20 0.94 -15.03
N ALA A 62 -7.77 2.19 -15.31
CA ALA A 62 -8.52 3.37 -14.91
C ALA A 62 -9.87 3.48 -15.65
N GLN A 63 -9.89 3.17 -16.95
CA GLN A 63 -11.11 3.13 -17.75
C GLN A 63 -12.02 1.97 -17.31
N ALA A 64 -11.44 0.79 -17.05
CA ALA A 64 -12.19 -0.37 -16.52
C ALA A 64 -12.82 -0.05 -15.15
N ALA A 65 -12.08 0.59 -14.25
CA ALA A 65 -12.58 1.02 -12.95
C ALA A 65 -13.74 2.03 -13.11
N GLN A 66 -13.58 3.02 -13.97
CA GLN A 66 -14.62 4.00 -14.28
C GLN A 66 -15.89 3.33 -14.85
N ARG A 67 -15.73 2.40 -15.80
CA ARG A 67 -16.84 1.61 -16.36
C ARG A 67 -17.53 0.75 -15.31
N GLY A 68 -16.77 0.22 -14.34
CA GLY A 68 -17.27 -0.53 -13.20
C GLY A 68 -17.81 0.34 -12.05
N GLY A 69 -17.80 1.67 -12.17
CA GLY A 69 -18.32 2.59 -11.14
C GLY A 69 -17.50 2.64 -9.86
N ILE A 70 -16.23 2.20 -9.88
CA ILE A 70 -15.34 2.22 -8.74
C ILE A 70 -14.06 3.02 -9.04
N SER A 71 -13.30 3.38 -7.99
CA SER A 71 -11.99 4.01 -8.19
C SER A 71 -10.94 3.00 -8.65
N LEU A 72 -9.91 3.47 -9.39
CA LEU A 72 -8.75 2.64 -9.73
C LEU A 72 -8.12 1.99 -8.48
N ARG A 73 -7.99 2.75 -7.42
CA ARG A 73 -7.49 2.25 -6.13
C ARG A 73 -8.33 1.10 -5.58
N GLN A 74 -9.66 1.18 -5.67
CA GLN A 74 -10.54 0.10 -5.24
C GLN A 74 -10.40 -1.12 -6.16
N LEU A 75 -10.28 -0.91 -7.48
CA LEU A 75 -10.05 -2.00 -8.43
C LEU A 75 -8.74 -2.75 -8.11
N LEU A 76 -7.65 -2.03 -7.85
CA LEU A 76 -6.36 -2.62 -7.49
C LEU A 76 -6.42 -3.40 -6.16
N ARG A 77 -7.14 -2.88 -5.16
CA ARG A 77 -7.36 -3.58 -3.88
C ARG A 77 -8.12 -4.88 -4.04
N ASN A 78 -9.14 -4.87 -4.90
CA ASN A 78 -9.95 -6.06 -5.13
C ASN A 78 -9.24 -7.10 -6.00
N ASN A 79 -8.17 -6.69 -6.68
CA ASN A 79 -7.41 -7.50 -7.63
C ASN A 79 -5.90 -7.41 -7.37
N PRO A 80 -5.40 -7.95 -6.23
CA PRO A 80 -4.00 -7.82 -5.85
C PRO A 80 -3.04 -8.49 -6.83
N GLN A 81 -3.51 -9.42 -7.66
CA GLN A 81 -2.74 -10.06 -8.73
C GLN A 81 -2.28 -9.07 -9.82
N LEU A 82 -2.88 -7.89 -9.89
CA LEU A 82 -2.49 -6.84 -10.85
C LEU A 82 -1.18 -6.15 -10.47
N GLU A 83 -0.68 -6.36 -9.25
CA GLU A 83 0.62 -5.84 -8.78
C GLU A 83 0.81 -4.34 -9.06
N GLY A 84 -0.19 -3.54 -8.69
CA GLY A 84 -0.19 -2.10 -8.95
C GLY A 84 -0.58 -1.71 -10.39
N GLY A 85 -0.93 -2.69 -11.22
CA GLY A 85 -1.43 -2.49 -12.59
C GLY A 85 -0.50 -2.99 -13.70
N GLU A 86 0.68 -3.51 -13.37
CA GLU A 86 1.67 -3.95 -14.37
C GLU A 86 1.31 -5.27 -15.04
N ASN A 87 0.53 -6.14 -14.36
CA ASN A 87 0.19 -7.50 -14.83
C ASN A 87 -1.25 -7.61 -15.36
N ALA A 88 -1.81 -6.51 -15.86
CA ALA A 88 -3.16 -6.52 -16.43
C ALA A 88 -3.16 -7.08 -17.86
N LEU A 89 -3.96 -8.11 -18.10
CA LEU A 89 -4.08 -8.76 -19.41
C LEU A 89 -5.48 -8.53 -19.99
N SER A 90 -5.56 -8.26 -21.29
CA SER A 90 -6.83 -8.22 -22.02
C SER A 90 -7.57 -9.57 -21.90
N GLY A 91 -8.88 -9.52 -21.67
CA GLY A 91 -9.71 -10.70 -21.41
C GLY A 91 -9.69 -11.15 -19.94
N GLN A 92 -8.88 -10.55 -19.08
CA GLN A 92 -8.82 -10.89 -17.66
C GLN A 92 -10.11 -10.48 -16.94
N GLU A 93 -10.63 -11.37 -16.10
CA GLU A 93 -11.74 -11.05 -15.20
C GLU A 93 -11.22 -10.28 -13.97
N LEU A 94 -11.86 -9.13 -13.71
CA LEU A 94 -11.54 -8.23 -12.62
C LEU A 94 -12.72 -8.15 -11.65
N VAL A 95 -12.44 -8.25 -10.35
CA VAL A 95 -13.46 -8.14 -9.30
C VAL A 95 -13.71 -6.66 -8.98
N LEU A 96 -14.96 -6.25 -9.07
CA LEU A 96 -15.43 -4.90 -8.70
C LEU A 96 -15.89 -4.84 -7.26
N SER A 97 -16.62 -5.86 -6.79
CA SER A 97 -17.15 -5.91 -5.43
C SER A 97 -17.23 -7.35 -4.91
N PHE A 98 -17.30 -7.49 -3.60
CA PHE A 98 -17.51 -8.74 -2.88
C PHE A 98 -18.90 -8.79 -2.26
N GLN A 99 -19.40 -10.00 -1.95
CA GLN A 99 -20.74 -10.20 -1.39
C GLN A 99 -20.90 -9.61 0.01
N GLN A 100 -19.81 -9.59 0.79
CA GLN A 100 -19.85 -9.08 2.15
C GLN A 100 -19.70 -7.57 2.18
N GLU A 101 -20.48 -6.93 3.04
CA GLU A 101 -20.35 -5.51 3.34
C GLU A 101 -19.05 -5.25 4.13
N LYS A 102 -18.55 -4.01 4.03
CA LYS A 102 -17.40 -3.58 4.80
C LYS A 102 -17.79 -3.42 6.26
N GLU A 103 -17.08 -4.05 7.18
CA GLU A 103 -17.31 -3.93 8.62
C GLU A 103 -16.81 -2.59 9.19
N GLY A 104 -15.94 -1.88 8.47
CA GLY A 104 -15.41 -0.60 8.92
C GLY A 104 -14.34 -0.02 8.00
N THR A 105 -13.69 1.04 8.47
CA THR A 105 -12.58 1.72 7.80
C THR A 105 -11.32 1.62 8.65
N LEU A 106 -10.23 1.17 8.05
CA LEU A 106 -8.92 1.10 8.68
C LEU A 106 -8.01 2.18 8.08
N SER A 107 -7.30 2.93 8.93
CA SER A 107 -6.21 3.81 8.51
C SER A 107 -4.90 3.04 8.53
N VAL A 108 -4.22 3.00 7.38
CA VAL A 108 -2.93 2.30 7.22
C VAL A 108 -1.89 3.31 6.81
N GLY A 109 -0.84 3.47 7.63
CA GLY A 109 0.33 4.29 7.33
C GLY A 109 1.53 3.44 6.93
N GLY A 110 2.33 3.93 5.99
CA GLY A 110 3.58 3.30 5.60
C GLY A 110 4.71 4.31 5.53
N TYR A 111 5.95 3.84 5.70
CA TYR A 111 7.17 4.58 5.41
C TYR A 111 7.77 4.09 4.10
N ALA A 112 8.38 5.00 3.35
CA ALA A 112 9.11 4.66 2.14
C ALA A 112 10.45 5.42 2.09
N TYR A 113 11.53 4.71 1.79
CA TYR A 113 12.81 5.35 1.46
C TYR A 113 12.76 5.87 0.01
N PRO A 114 13.49 6.96 -0.32
CA PRO A 114 13.56 7.46 -1.70
C PRO A 114 13.99 6.40 -2.72
N GLU A 115 14.84 5.46 -2.31
CA GLU A 115 15.40 4.39 -3.15
C GLU A 115 14.49 3.15 -3.25
N ILE A 116 13.26 3.21 -2.73
CA ILE A 116 12.32 2.07 -2.82
C ILE A 116 12.14 1.63 -4.27
N ASP A 117 12.06 0.32 -4.49
CA ASP A 117 11.67 -0.21 -5.79
C ASP A 117 10.32 0.38 -6.23
N PRO A 118 10.24 1.07 -7.39
CA PRO A 118 9.02 1.65 -7.88
C PRO A 118 7.88 0.64 -8.08
N ALA A 119 8.18 -0.62 -8.40
CA ALA A 119 7.18 -1.67 -8.53
C ALA A 119 6.57 -2.01 -7.16
N LEU A 120 7.41 -2.17 -6.13
CA LEU A 120 6.96 -2.39 -4.76
C LEU A 120 6.11 -1.21 -4.25
N LEU A 121 6.51 0.02 -4.54
CA LEU A 121 5.76 1.21 -4.17
C LEU A 121 4.36 1.18 -4.81
N ARG A 122 4.26 0.95 -6.12
CA ARG A 122 2.98 0.87 -6.83
C ARG A 122 2.06 -0.25 -6.33
N GLN A 123 2.63 -1.39 -5.97
CA GLN A 123 1.88 -2.51 -5.39
C GLN A 123 1.31 -2.17 -4.01
N THR A 124 2.04 -1.39 -3.21
CA THR A 124 1.71 -1.09 -1.81
C THR A 124 0.76 0.10 -1.68
N LEU A 125 0.94 1.16 -2.47
CA LEU A 125 0.16 2.40 -2.38
C LEU A 125 -1.37 2.20 -2.35
N PRO A 126 -1.99 1.30 -3.12
CA PRO A 126 -3.44 1.10 -3.06
C PRO A 126 -3.96 0.78 -1.66
N PHE A 127 -3.16 0.17 -0.82
CA PHE A 127 -3.55 -0.27 0.53
C PHE A 127 -3.27 0.77 1.63
N LEU A 128 -2.52 1.83 1.34
CA LEU A 128 -2.17 2.87 2.30
C LEU A 128 -3.23 3.97 2.37
N THR A 129 -3.41 4.56 3.53
CA THR A 129 -4.14 5.82 3.74
C THR A 129 -3.18 7.00 3.73
N THR A 130 -2.00 6.80 4.31
CA THR A 130 -0.93 7.78 4.42
C THR A 130 0.41 7.13 4.07
N MET A 131 1.34 7.92 3.55
CA MET A 131 2.71 7.50 3.27
C MET A 131 3.68 8.61 3.72
N ALA A 132 4.70 8.22 4.48
CA ALA A 132 5.73 9.11 4.97
C ALA A 132 7.07 8.79 4.29
N PRO A 133 7.60 9.68 3.44
CA PRO A 133 8.99 9.58 3.01
C PRO A 133 9.92 9.59 4.22
N PHE A 134 10.85 8.66 4.28
CA PHE A 134 11.77 8.53 5.41
C PHE A 134 13.15 9.00 5.01
N THR A 135 13.67 10.06 5.54
CA THR A 135 13.18 11.00 6.55
C THR A 135 13.85 12.36 6.34
N TYR A 136 13.15 13.44 6.57
CA TYR A 136 13.82 14.74 6.69
C TYR A 136 14.66 14.76 7.96
N GLY A 137 15.90 15.22 7.83
CA GLY A 137 16.78 15.48 8.97
C GLY A 137 16.68 16.92 9.45
N ILE A 138 17.44 17.26 10.49
CA ILE A 138 17.49 18.59 11.08
C ILE A 138 18.94 19.06 11.12
N THR A 139 19.18 20.32 10.76
CA THR A 139 20.47 20.95 11.00
C THR A 139 20.54 21.53 12.43
N PRO A 140 21.75 21.70 13.02
CA PRO A 140 21.90 22.29 14.36
C PRO A 140 21.26 23.68 14.50
N GLN A 141 21.10 24.40 13.38
CA GLN A 141 20.49 25.74 13.35
C GLN A 141 18.97 25.72 13.17
N GLY A 142 18.33 24.55 13.09
CA GLY A 142 16.89 24.40 12.92
C GLY A 142 16.39 24.41 11.47
N GLY A 143 17.28 24.29 10.48
CA GLY A 143 16.91 24.04 9.09
C GLY A 143 16.61 22.57 8.87
N LEU A 144 16.00 22.21 7.71
CA LEU A 144 15.82 20.84 7.28
C LEU A 144 17.02 20.33 6.47
N VAL A 145 17.40 19.09 6.68
CA VAL A 145 18.21 18.33 5.72
C VAL A 145 17.26 17.85 4.63
N PRO A 146 17.46 18.24 3.35
CA PRO A 146 16.53 17.94 2.28
C PRO A 146 16.46 16.43 2.02
N LEU A 147 15.30 15.98 1.54
CA LEU A 147 15.04 14.61 1.13
C LEU A 147 14.58 14.64 -0.33
N ASP A 148 15.11 13.75 -1.16
CA ASP A 148 14.67 13.59 -2.54
C ASP A 148 13.42 12.69 -2.58
N ASP A 149 12.28 13.25 -2.25
CA ASP A 149 11.03 12.52 -2.07
C ASP A 149 9.92 12.89 -3.07
N GLN A 150 10.20 13.75 -4.06
CA GLN A 150 9.18 14.23 -5.01
C GLN A 150 8.50 13.07 -5.75
N ALA A 151 9.27 12.07 -6.18
CA ALA A 151 8.73 10.89 -6.87
C ALA A 151 7.78 10.08 -5.97
N LEU A 152 8.10 9.97 -4.67
CA LEU A 152 7.23 9.31 -3.68
C LEU A 152 5.93 10.08 -3.47
N ILE A 153 6.03 11.40 -3.34
CA ILE A 153 4.88 12.30 -3.16
C ILE A 153 3.95 12.23 -4.36
N ASP A 154 4.48 12.28 -5.59
CA ASP A 154 3.70 12.23 -6.81
C ASP A 154 3.00 10.86 -6.96
N ALA A 155 3.71 9.77 -6.69
CA ALA A 155 3.13 8.44 -6.68
C ALA A 155 2.00 8.31 -5.65
N ALA A 156 2.18 8.81 -4.43
CA ALA A 156 1.16 8.80 -3.39
C ALA A 156 -0.07 9.64 -3.80
N LYS A 157 0.14 10.86 -4.27
CA LYS A 157 -0.94 11.76 -4.74
C LYS A 157 -1.74 11.12 -5.88
N SER A 158 -1.09 10.43 -6.84
CA SER A 158 -1.77 9.74 -7.95
C SER A 158 -2.76 8.68 -7.49
N MET A 159 -2.47 8.01 -6.37
CA MET A 159 -3.31 6.98 -5.72
C MET A 159 -4.21 7.54 -4.62
N ARG A 160 -4.27 8.88 -4.44
CA ARG A 160 -5.00 9.53 -3.34
C ARG A 160 -4.57 9.03 -1.96
N VAL A 161 -3.30 8.71 -1.81
CA VAL A 161 -2.63 8.46 -0.54
C VAL A 161 -2.07 9.78 -0.06
N ARG A 162 -2.33 10.14 1.20
CA ARG A 162 -1.89 11.41 1.76
C ARG A 162 -0.41 11.32 2.14
N PRO A 163 0.48 12.13 1.53
CA PRO A 163 1.85 12.25 2.03
C PRO A 163 1.87 12.87 3.41
N ILE A 164 2.77 12.43 4.27
CA ILE A 164 3.03 12.97 5.60
C ILE A 164 4.51 13.27 5.69
N LEU A 165 4.88 14.50 6.08
CA LEU A 165 6.26 14.83 6.37
C LEU A 165 6.70 14.08 7.63
N HIS A 166 7.76 13.31 7.52
CA HIS A 166 8.42 12.63 8.63
C HIS A 166 9.73 13.32 8.97
N LEU A 167 9.86 13.74 10.21
CA LEU A 167 11.03 14.45 10.74
C LEU A 167 11.75 13.57 11.75
N SER A 168 13.06 13.55 11.69
CA SER A 168 13.91 12.88 12.68
C SER A 168 15.17 13.68 12.97
N THR A 169 15.90 13.27 13.99
CA THR A 169 17.20 13.89 14.34
C THR A 169 18.35 13.34 13.49
N LEU A 170 18.06 13.03 12.23
CA LEU A 170 19.06 12.67 11.24
C LEU A 170 19.90 13.88 10.88
N THR A 171 21.23 13.76 10.98
CA THR A 171 22.17 14.81 10.60
C THR A 171 22.47 14.76 9.10
N GLN A 172 23.17 15.77 8.58
CA GLN A 172 23.67 15.79 7.20
C GLN A 172 24.61 14.63 6.86
N GLU A 173 25.31 14.10 7.87
CA GLU A 173 26.20 12.95 7.75
C GLU A 173 25.45 11.59 7.77
N GLY A 174 24.13 11.61 7.84
CA GLY A 174 23.29 10.40 7.80
C GLY A 174 23.25 9.61 9.11
N THR A 175 23.53 10.26 10.25
CA THR A 175 23.50 9.62 11.58
C THR A 175 22.45 10.28 12.47
N PHE A 176 21.85 9.50 13.38
CA PHE A 176 20.92 10.04 14.39
C PHE A 176 21.73 10.65 15.55
N SER A 177 21.34 11.86 15.97
CA SER A 177 22.03 12.61 17.03
C SER A 177 21.12 12.90 18.22
N ASN A 178 21.47 12.40 19.39
CA ASN A 178 20.82 12.72 20.65
C ASN A 178 21.10 14.16 21.09
N GLU A 179 22.29 14.71 20.77
CA GLU A 179 22.65 16.09 21.06
C GLU A 179 21.77 17.06 20.25
N LEU A 180 21.56 16.76 18.97
CA LEU A 180 20.64 17.50 18.11
C LEU A 180 19.21 17.45 18.65
N ALA A 181 18.76 16.26 19.09
CA ALA A 181 17.46 16.12 19.75
C ALA A 181 17.34 17.02 20.98
N HIS A 182 18.37 17.04 21.84
CA HIS A 182 18.40 17.91 23.01
C HIS A 182 18.34 19.40 22.61
N THR A 183 19.14 19.82 21.64
CA THR A 183 19.14 21.20 21.15
C THR A 183 17.76 21.62 20.63
N VAL A 184 17.14 20.80 19.78
CA VAL A 184 15.79 21.08 19.25
C VAL A 184 14.75 21.17 20.36
N LEU A 185 14.86 20.37 21.41
CA LEU A 185 13.88 20.35 22.50
C LEU A 185 14.07 21.50 23.51
N THR A 186 15.26 22.10 23.59
CA THR A 186 15.62 23.08 24.65
C THR A 186 15.87 24.49 24.14
N ASP A 187 16.21 24.67 22.86
CA ASP A 187 16.51 25.98 22.26
C ASP A 187 15.30 26.54 21.50
N GLY A 188 14.62 27.53 22.07
CA GLY A 188 13.45 28.19 21.47
C GLY A 188 13.75 28.88 20.13
N ALA A 189 14.97 29.36 19.89
CA ALA A 189 15.33 29.97 18.62
C ALA A 189 15.47 28.90 17.51
N VAL A 190 16.02 27.73 17.85
CA VAL A 190 16.09 26.58 16.96
C VAL A 190 14.67 26.04 16.63
N GLN A 191 13.79 25.94 17.64
CA GLN A 191 12.40 25.55 17.46
C GLN A 191 11.64 26.45 16.49
N ASN A 192 11.78 27.77 16.66
CA ASN A 192 11.11 28.74 15.79
C ASN A 192 11.59 28.63 14.33
N ARG A 193 12.89 28.47 14.11
CA ARG A 193 13.45 28.29 12.76
C ARG A 193 12.99 26.96 12.14
N LEU A 194 12.99 25.87 12.93
CA LEU A 194 12.52 24.56 12.47
C LEU A 194 11.04 24.62 12.08
N ALA A 195 10.20 25.26 12.90
CA ALA A 195 8.78 25.44 12.58
C ALA A 195 8.58 26.23 11.27
N ALA A 196 9.35 27.28 11.04
CA ALA A 196 9.31 28.03 9.79
C ALA A 196 9.73 27.18 8.58
N SER A 197 10.83 26.43 8.70
CA SER A 197 11.32 25.54 7.64
C SER A 197 10.30 24.42 7.31
N LEU A 198 9.65 23.85 8.32
CA LEU A 198 8.61 22.84 8.14
C LEU A 198 7.39 23.41 7.39
N LEU A 199 6.93 24.62 7.78
CA LEU A 199 5.80 25.27 7.12
C LEU A 199 6.10 25.58 5.66
N GLU A 200 7.31 26.06 5.34
CA GLU A 200 7.75 26.31 3.98
C GLU A 200 7.75 25.02 3.12
N THR A 201 8.28 23.92 3.68
CA THR A 201 8.35 22.64 2.99
C THR A 201 6.96 22.02 2.73
N ILE A 202 6.01 22.17 3.68
CA ILE A 202 4.65 21.62 3.52
C ILE A 202 3.82 22.41 2.49
N GLN A 203 4.16 23.67 2.24
CA GLN A 203 3.44 24.53 1.28
C GLN A 203 3.89 24.36 -0.17
N GLN A 204 4.98 23.67 -0.42
CA GLN A 204 5.47 23.30 -1.75
C GLN A 204 4.77 22.03 -2.26
#